data_74bfdf7e309798c0aedfbbe48589c2fc
#
_entry.id   74bfdf7e309798c0aedfbbe48589c2fc
#
_cell.length_a   1.000
_cell.length_b   1.000
_cell.length_c   1.000
_cell.angle_alpha   90.00
_cell.angle_beta   90.00
_cell.angle_gamma   90.00
#
_symmetry.space_group_name_H-M   'P 1'
#
loop_
_entity.id
_entity.type
_entity.pdbx_description
1 polymer ?
#
loop_
_entity_poly.entity_id
_entity_poly.type
_entity_poly.pdbx_seq_one_letter_code
_entity_poly.pdbx_strand_id
1 'polypeptide(L)'
;MIKEKPQHALKQDYVSLVRILQTDIPGNKRVLAGLTYIKGVSWSISHATCHLLSLDPLKKISELTSDELKKITEFLENPQLPHFLLNRRHDFETGKDYHLITNELDMKKEFDIRRLKKIRSYRGLRHALGQPTRGQSTRSHFRSKKGSRTVVGVQKKKPEASGAKPAGG
;
A
#
# COMPACT_ATOMS: atom_id res chain seq x y z
N MET A 1 -7.17 -1.35 -54.13
CA MET A 1 -8.02 -0.89 -53.02
C MET A 1 -7.47 -1.51 -51.73
N ILE A 2 -6.70 -0.74 -51.02
CA ILE A 2 -6.12 -1.14 -49.71
C ILE A 2 -7.16 -0.80 -48.67
N LYS A 3 -7.74 -1.82 -48.04
CA LYS A 3 -8.69 -1.62 -46.92
C LYS A 3 -7.89 -1.20 -45.68
N GLU A 4 -8.00 0.06 -45.30
CA GLU A 4 -7.48 0.57 -44.03
C GLU A 4 -8.17 -0.17 -42.88
N LYS A 5 -7.37 -0.76 -42.00
CA LYS A 5 -7.85 -1.36 -40.76
C LYS A 5 -8.27 -0.23 -39.81
N PRO A 6 -9.44 -0.33 -39.16
CA PRO A 6 -9.84 0.67 -38.19
C PRO A 6 -8.83 0.70 -37.04
N GLN A 7 -8.19 1.84 -36.87
CA GLN A 7 -7.36 2.10 -35.71
C GLN A 7 -8.29 2.10 -34.48
N HIS A 8 -8.21 1.04 -33.69
CA HIS A 8 -8.77 1.04 -32.36
C HIS A 8 -8.01 2.11 -31.54
N ALA A 9 -8.55 3.30 -31.55
CA ALA A 9 -8.15 4.33 -30.61
C ALA A 9 -8.44 3.77 -29.20
N LEU A 10 -7.39 3.33 -28.51
CA LEU A 10 -7.45 3.04 -27.08
C LEU A 10 -7.89 4.35 -26.43
N LYS A 11 -9.18 4.46 -26.10
CA LYS A 11 -9.67 5.50 -25.20
C LYS A 11 -8.88 5.32 -23.92
N GLN A 12 -7.87 6.14 -23.72
CA GLN A 12 -7.24 6.29 -22.42
C GLN A 12 -8.30 6.94 -21.54
N ASP A 13 -9.07 6.13 -20.86
CA ASP A 13 -9.95 6.59 -19.81
C ASP A 13 -9.06 7.18 -18.72
N TYR A 14 -8.91 8.50 -18.74
CA TYR A 14 -8.24 9.23 -17.67
C TYR A 14 -9.01 8.94 -16.38
N VAL A 15 -8.49 8.03 -15.59
CA VAL A 15 -9.08 7.70 -14.30
C VAL A 15 -8.78 8.88 -13.38
N SER A 16 -9.83 9.65 -13.04
CA SER A 16 -9.71 10.70 -12.04
C SER A 16 -9.21 10.08 -10.73
N LEU A 17 -8.12 10.61 -10.17
CA LEU A 17 -7.61 10.20 -8.88
C LEU A 17 -8.18 11.12 -7.81
N VAL A 18 -8.69 10.55 -6.74
CA VAL A 18 -9.15 11.28 -5.57
C VAL A 18 -8.22 10.96 -4.42
N ARG A 19 -7.65 11.97 -3.80
CA ARG A 19 -6.74 11.81 -2.68
C ARG A 19 -7.51 11.81 -1.37
N ILE A 20 -7.40 10.71 -0.62
CA ILE A 20 -7.94 10.60 0.73
C ILE A 20 -6.76 10.28 1.66
N LEU A 21 -6.56 11.11 2.70
CA LEU A 21 -5.35 11.07 3.53
C LEU A 21 -4.09 11.18 2.65
N GLN A 22 -3.24 10.17 2.68
CA GLN A 22 -1.99 10.11 1.93
C GLN A 22 -2.05 9.09 0.77
N THR A 23 -3.26 8.67 0.38
CA THR A 23 -3.44 7.62 -0.63
C THR A 23 -4.27 8.15 -1.79
N ASP A 24 -3.75 7.96 -3.00
CA ASP A 24 -4.46 8.29 -4.23
C ASP A 24 -5.31 7.10 -4.66
N ILE A 25 -6.62 7.30 -4.76
CA ILE A 25 -7.60 6.26 -5.03
C ILE A 25 -8.25 6.52 -6.40
N PRO A 26 -8.36 5.49 -7.25
CA PRO A 26 -9.04 5.63 -8.54
C PRO A 26 -10.51 5.99 -8.36
N GLY A 27 -10.96 7.10 -8.93
CA GLY A 27 -12.32 7.63 -8.80
C GLY A 27 -13.42 6.75 -9.39
N ASN A 28 -13.06 5.82 -10.29
CA ASN A 28 -13.99 4.86 -10.87
C ASN A 28 -14.39 3.74 -9.89
N LYS A 29 -13.71 3.62 -8.74
CA LYS A 29 -14.02 2.63 -7.71
C LYS A 29 -15.20 3.08 -6.85
N ARG A 30 -15.97 2.09 -6.37
CA ARG A 30 -17.01 2.32 -5.37
C ARG A 30 -16.40 2.70 -4.03
N VAL A 31 -17.06 3.51 -3.24
CA VAL A 31 -16.57 3.97 -1.92
C VAL A 31 -16.11 2.80 -1.06
N LEU A 32 -16.93 1.75 -0.97
CA LEU A 32 -16.59 0.57 -0.18
C LEU A 32 -15.27 -0.08 -0.59
N ALA A 33 -15.05 -0.26 -1.89
CA ALA A 33 -13.82 -0.86 -2.40
C ALA A 33 -12.66 0.13 -2.41
N GLY A 34 -12.92 1.40 -2.64
CA GLY A 34 -11.89 2.42 -2.69
C GLY A 34 -11.24 2.70 -1.35
N LEU A 35 -12.00 2.71 -0.27
CA LEU A 35 -11.43 2.89 1.07
C LEU A 35 -10.44 1.79 1.45
N THR A 36 -10.57 0.58 0.91
CA THR A 36 -9.60 -0.51 1.18
C THR A 36 -8.22 -0.30 0.55
N TYR A 37 -8.04 0.69 -0.32
CA TYR A 37 -6.71 1.09 -0.81
C TYR A 37 -5.86 1.75 0.27
N ILE A 38 -6.51 2.33 1.29
CA ILE A 38 -5.82 2.97 2.41
C ILE A 38 -5.24 1.89 3.31
N LYS A 39 -3.94 1.95 3.58
CA LYS A 39 -3.29 1.01 4.50
C LYS A 39 -3.92 1.12 5.89
N GLY A 40 -4.32 -0.01 6.45
CA GLY A 40 -4.98 -0.10 7.74
C GLY A 40 -6.50 -0.18 7.65
N VAL A 41 -7.11 0.17 6.52
CA VAL A 41 -8.54 0.07 6.29
C VAL A 41 -8.85 -1.26 5.58
N SER A 42 -9.57 -2.14 6.27
CA SER A 42 -10.09 -3.41 5.73
C SER A 42 -11.52 -3.24 5.24
N TRP A 43 -12.07 -4.28 4.62
CA TRP A 43 -13.48 -4.31 4.23
C TRP A 43 -14.43 -4.05 5.40
N SER A 44 -14.14 -4.61 6.58
CA SER A 44 -14.96 -4.42 7.78
C SER A 44 -15.02 -2.95 8.20
N ILE A 45 -13.86 -2.27 8.16
CA ILE A 45 -13.77 -0.86 8.53
C ILE A 45 -14.42 0.02 7.47
N SER A 46 -14.19 -0.29 6.19
CA SER A 46 -14.85 0.42 5.10
C SER A 46 -16.38 0.34 5.21
N HIS A 47 -16.92 -0.85 5.52
CA HIS A 47 -18.34 -1.03 5.80
C HIS A 47 -18.81 -0.20 6.98
N ALA A 48 -18.09 -0.26 8.11
CA ALA A 48 -18.42 0.51 9.29
C ALA A 48 -18.39 2.04 9.01
N THR A 49 -17.42 2.50 8.26
CA THR A 49 -17.32 3.91 7.83
C THR A 49 -18.53 4.33 7.01
N CYS A 50 -18.91 3.54 6.00
CA CYS A 50 -20.07 3.84 5.17
C CYS A 50 -21.36 3.87 6.00
N HIS A 51 -21.51 2.92 6.93
CA HIS A 51 -22.71 2.83 7.79
C HIS A 51 -22.81 4.00 8.76
N LEU A 52 -21.72 4.34 9.47
CA LEU A 52 -21.72 5.41 10.48
C LEU A 52 -21.85 6.80 9.86
N LEU A 53 -21.27 7.02 8.68
CA LEU A 53 -21.36 8.29 7.97
C LEU A 53 -22.58 8.36 7.04
N SER A 54 -23.42 7.32 7.01
CA SER A 54 -24.62 7.23 6.13
C SER A 54 -24.30 7.45 4.65
N LEU A 55 -23.14 6.92 4.19
CA LEU A 55 -22.71 7.02 2.80
C LEU A 55 -23.21 5.79 2.01
N ASP A 56 -23.60 6.03 0.76
CA ASP A 56 -23.91 4.92 -0.14
C ASP A 56 -22.63 4.15 -0.51
N PRO A 57 -22.52 2.87 -0.12
CA PRO A 57 -21.34 2.04 -0.40
C PRO A 57 -21.13 1.78 -1.90
N LEU A 58 -22.16 1.91 -2.72
CA LEU A 58 -22.13 1.67 -4.17
C LEU A 58 -21.76 2.92 -4.96
N LYS A 59 -21.84 4.11 -4.37
CA LYS A 59 -21.46 5.39 -4.98
C LYS A 59 -20.00 5.36 -5.41
N LYS A 60 -19.65 5.98 -6.52
CA LYS A 60 -18.24 6.10 -6.96
C LYS A 60 -17.52 7.17 -6.14
N ILE A 61 -16.21 6.98 -5.94
CA ILE A 61 -15.39 7.94 -5.21
C ILE A 61 -15.35 9.30 -5.91
N SER A 62 -15.35 9.31 -7.25
CA SER A 62 -15.40 10.55 -8.03
C SER A 62 -16.69 11.39 -7.84
N GLU A 63 -17.75 10.77 -7.34
CA GLU A 63 -19.05 11.42 -7.11
C GLU A 63 -19.23 11.95 -5.68
N LEU A 64 -18.22 11.71 -4.82
CA LEU A 64 -18.23 12.22 -3.45
C LEU A 64 -18.04 13.73 -3.42
N THR A 65 -18.78 14.41 -2.55
CA THR A 65 -18.61 15.83 -2.30
C THR A 65 -17.37 16.10 -1.44
N SER A 66 -16.86 17.32 -1.50
CA SER A 66 -15.71 17.73 -0.67
C SER A 66 -15.98 17.57 0.83
N ASP A 67 -17.23 17.76 1.25
CA ASP A 67 -17.62 17.64 2.66
C ASP A 67 -17.72 16.17 3.10
N GLU A 68 -18.20 15.28 2.21
CA GLU A 68 -18.17 13.83 2.45
C GLU A 68 -16.72 13.32 2.59
N LEU A 69 -15.80 13.81 1.75
CA LEU A 69 -14.38 13.45 1.82
C LEU A 69 -13.73 13.92 3.13
N LYS A 70 -14.04 15.11 3.60
CA LYS A 70 -13.57 15.62 4.91
C LYS A 70 -14.07 14.76 6.06
N LYS A 71 -15.38 14.44 6.08
CA LYS A 71 -15.96 13.55 7.11
C LYS A 71 -15.31 12.18 7.13
N ILE A 72 -15.02 11.60 5.96
CA ILE A 72 -14.31 10.32 5.85
C ILE A 72 -12.91 10.45 6.45
N THR A 73 -12.18 11.53 6.14
CA THR A 73 -10.81 11.76 6.64
C THR A 73 -10.79 11.88 8.15
N GLU A 74 -11.62 12.74 8.72
CA GLU A 74 -11.75 12.97 10.16
C GLU A 74 -12.15 11.68 10.91
N PHE A 75 -13.10 10.94 10.34
CA PHE A 75 -13.53 9.68 10.93
C PHE A 75 -12.42 8.63 10.92
N LEU A 76 -11.64 8.53 9.85
CA LEU A 76 -10.56 7.55 9.75
C LEU A 76 -9.37 7.90 10.66
N GLU A 77 -9.10 9.18 10.92
CA GLU A 77 -8.07 9.61 11.86
C GLU A 77 -8.43 9.27 13.31
N ASN A 78 -9.70 9.44 13.70
CA ASN A 78 -10.18 9.16 15.05
C ASN A 78 -11.45 8.29 15.03
N PRO A 79 -11.35 7.02 14.63
CA PRO A 79 -12.50 6.19 14.45
C PRO A 79 -13.14 5.78 15.78
N GLN A 80 -14.40 6.14 15.97
CA GLN A 80 -15.21 5.67 17.09
C GLN A 80 -15.78 4.29 16.76
N LEU A 81 -14.93 3.28 16.83
CA LEU A 81 -15.27 1.90 16.48
C LEU A 81 -15.18 0.98 17.69
N PRO A 82 -15.97 -0.11 17.72
CA PRO A 82 -15.84 -1.14 18.74
C PRO A 82 -14.42 -1.74 18.75
N HIS A 83 -13.93 -2.15 19.92
CA HIS A 83 -12.59 -2.70 20.12
C HIS A 83 -12.20 -3.83 19.16
N PHE A 84 -13.16 -4.67 18.77
CA PHE A 84 -12.89 -5.79 17.88
C PHE A 84 -12.58 -5.40 16.43
N LEU A 85 -12.93 -4.19 16.01
CA LEU A 85 -12.60 -3.66 14.66
C LEU A 85 -11.25 -2.96 14.64
N LEU A 86 -10.70 -2.56 15.78
CA LEU A 86 -9.43 -1.86 15.85
C LEU A 86 -8.27 -2.79 15.50
N ASN A 87 -7.29 -2.29 14.75
CA ASN A 87 -6.16 -3.09 14.28
C ASN A 87 -5.02 -3.23 15.29
N ARG A 88 -4.97 -2.35 16.32
CA ARG A 88 -4.00 -2.42 17.39
C ARG A 88 -4.70 -2.40 18.74
N ARG A 89 -4.81 -3.59 19.32
CA ARG A 89 -5.40 -3.78 20.65
C ARG A 89 -4.30 -3.97 21.66
N HIS A 90 -4.48 -3.38 22.85
CA HIS A 90 -3.53 -3.44 23.98
C HIS A 90 -2.12 -3.06 23.54
N ASP A 91 -1.92 -1.80 23.13
CA ASP A 91 -0.61 -1.31 22.77
C ASP A 91 0.38 -1.52 23.91
N PHE A 92 1.57 -2.03 23.59
CA PHE A 92 2.56 -2.43 24.58
C PHE A 92 2.99 -1.27 25.51
N GLU A 93 3.05 -0.06 24.99
CA GLU A 93 3.52 1.12 25.73
C GLU A 93 2.42 1.79 26.54
N THR A 94 1.24 1.89 25.97
CA THR A 94 0.13 2.68 26.51
C THR A 94 -1.00 1.84 27.12
N GLY A 95 -1.07 0.56 26.76
CA GLY A 95 -2.17 -0.34 27.14
C GLY A 95 -3.52 -0.03 26.48
N LYS A 96 -3.58 1.01 25.63
CA LYS A 96 -4.80 1.46 24.98
C LYS A 96 -4.99 0.79 23.61
N ASP A 97 -6.23 0.83 23.14
CA ASP A 97 -6.58 0.35 21.81
C ASP A 97 -6.58 1.51 20.84
N TYR A 98 -5.94 1.31 19.68
CA TYR A 98 -5.84 2.28 18.60
C TYR A 98 -6.21 1.67 17.25
N HIS A 99 -6.62 2.53 16.36
CA HIS A 99 -6.69 2.18 14.95
C HIS A 99 -5.64 2.97 14.18
N LEU A 100 -4.62 2.26 13.68
CA LEU A 100 -3.48 2.87 12.98
C LEU A 100 -3.68 2.75 11.48
N ILE A 101 -3.45 3.84 10.77
CA ILE A 101 -3.60 3.92 9.31
C ILE A 101 -2.34 4.49 8.67
N THR A 102 -2.20 4.27 7.38
CA THR A 102 -1.14 4.83 6.53
C THR A 102 0.27 4.75 7.15
N ASN A 103 0.93 5.88 7.33
CA ASN A 103 2.31 5.96 7.84
C ASN A 103 2.45 5.57 9.30
N GLU A 104 1.45 5.87 10.13
CA GLU A 104 1.49 5.49 11.55
C GLU A 104 1.56 3.98 11.72
N LEU A 105 0.81 3.24 10.90
CA LEU A 105 0.86 1.78 10.89
C LEU A 105 2.26 1.26 10.51
N ASP A 106 2.89 1.86 9.50
CA ASP A 106 4.22 1.44 9.06
C ASP A 106 5.27 1.80 10.12
N MET A 107 5.22 3.00 10.71
CA MET A 107 6.10 3.41 11.81
C MET A 107 5.99 2.51 13.04
N LYS A 108 4.78 2.21 13.49
CA LYS A 108 4.59 1.31 14.64
C LYS A 108 5.09 -0.11 14.38
N LYS A 109 4.90 -0.64 13.17
CA LYS A 109 5.49 -1.93 12.76
C LYS A 109 7.02 -1.90 12.86
N GLU A 110 7.64 -0.82 12.39
CA GLU A 110 9.10 -0.70 12.49
C GLU A 110 9.57 -0.59 13.94
N PHE A 111 8.89 0.18 14.78
CA PHE A 111 9.21 0.28 16.21
C PHE A 111 9.09 -1.06 16.91
N ASP A 112 8.03 -1.83 16.63
CA ASP A 112 7.86 -3.17 17.18
C ASP A 112 9.01 -4.10 16.78
N ILE A 113 9.41 -4.06 15.50
CA ILE A 113 10.54 -4.86 15.02
C ILE A 113 11.86 -4.39 15.65
N ARG A 114 12.09 -3.09 15.77
CA ARG A 114 13.29 -2.53 16.44
C ARG A 114 13.35 -2.98 17.90
N ARG A 115 12.21 -2.93 18.61
CA ARG A 115 12.13 -3.41 19.98
C ARG A 115 12.51 -4.87 20.10
N LEU A 116 11.96 -5.75 19.25
CA LEU A 116 12.29 -7.18 19.23
C LEU A 116 13.79 -7.43 18.95
N LYS A 117 14.40 -6.64 18.07
CA LYS A 117 15.85 -6.70 17.77
C LYS A 117 16.68 -6.23 18.96
N LYS A 118 16.26 -5.13 19.65
CA LYS A 118 16.94 -4.58 20.82
C LYS A 118 16.97 -5.57 21.97
N ILE A 119 15.85 -6.26 22.21
CA ILE A 119 15.74 -7.30 23.26
C ILE A 119 16.51 -8.58 22.88
N ARG A 120 17.05 -8.69 21.66
CA ARG A 120 17.72 -9.89 21.13
C ARG A 120 16.85 -11.17 21.18
N SER A 121 15.52 -11.00 21.04
CA SER A 121 14.60 -12.12 20.99
C SER A 121 14.83 -12.98 19.74
N TYR A 122 14.41 -14.26 19.78
CA TYR A 122 14.47 -15.15 18.61
C TYR A 122 13.79 -14.50 17.37
N ARG A 123 12.60 -13.93 17.54
CA ARG A 123 11.88 -13.24 16.46
C ARG A 123 12.66 -12.03 15.95
N GLY A 124 13.30 -11.28 16.84
CA GLY A 124 14.14 -10.13 16.48
C GLY A 124 15.36 -10.54 15.65
N LEU A 125 16.04 -11.63 16.04
CA LEU A 125 17.15 -12.17 15.27
C LEU A 125 16.70 -12.62 13.87
N ARG A 126 15.58 -13.32 13.78
CA ARG A 126 15.03 -13.76 12.49
C ARG A 126 14.68 -12.56 11.59
N HIS A 127 14.10 -11.49 12.13
CA HIS A 127 13.89 -10.25 11.40
C HIS A 127 15.19 -9.56 10.96
N ALA A 128 16.25 -9.60 11.79
CA ALA A 128 17.53 -9.02 11.43
C ALA A 128 18.17 -9.73 10.24
N LEU A 129 18.09 -11.07 10.22
CA LEU A 129 18.62 -11.92 9.16
C LEU A 129 17.70 -12.00 7.92
N GLY A 130 16.49 -11.43 7.99
CA GLY A 130 15.50 -11.53 6.91
C GLY A 130 14.93 -12.94 6.73
N GLN A 131 14.96 -13.76 7.79
CA GLN A 131 14.49 -15.14 7.78
C GLN A 131 13.05 -15.26 8.29
N PRO A 132 12.31 -16.35 7.96
CA PRO A 132 10.97 -16.58 8.47
C PRO A 132 10.94 -16.62 10.00
N THR A 133 9.95 -15.96 10.60
CA THR A 133 9.83 -15.81 12.06
C THR A 133 8.91 -16.85 12.71
N ARG A 134 8.22 -17.66 11.90
CA ARG A 134 7.18 -18.61 12.36
C ARG A 134 7.57 -20.08 12.21
N GLY A 135 8.85 -20.41 12.28
CA GLY A 135 9.32 -21.80 12.27
C GLY A 135 9.29 -22.51 10.92
N GLN A 136 9.11 -21.77 9.82
CA GLN A 136 9.13 -22.37 8.48
C GLN A 136 10.52 -22.91 8.14
N SER A 137 10.56 -24.03 7.38
CA SER A 137 11.80 -24.62 6.89
C SER A 137 12.53 -23.67 5.95
N THR A 138 13.86 -23.58 6.11
CA THR A 138 14.71 -22.74 5.27
C THR A 138 15.66 -23.53 4.39
N ARG A 139 15.60 -24.88 4.45
CA ARG A 139 16.57 -25.75 3.78
C ARG A 139 16.51 -25.72 2.25
N SER A 140 15.32 -25.71 1.67
CA SER A 140 15.17 -25.95 0.22
C SER A 140 14.75 -24.73 -0.58
N HIS A 141 13.82 -23.91 -0.11
CA HIS A 141 13.16 -22.88 -0.92
C HIS A 141 13.11 -21.50 -0.27
N PHE A 142 13.95 -21.27 0.73
CA PHE A 142 14.00 -19.94 1.31
C PHE A 142 14.69 -18.97 0.36
N ARG A 143 13.91 -18.10 -0.26
CA ARG A 143 14.43 -17.00 -1.07
C ARG A 143 14.47 -15.73 -0.23
N SER A 144 15.68 -15.20 0.01
CA SER A 144 15.82 -13.89 0.61
C SER A 144 15.17 -12.85 -0.31
N LYS A 145 14.29 -12.02 0.24
CA LYS A 145 13.75 -10.86 -0.48
C LYS A 145 14.83 -9.79 -0.73
N LYS A 146 15.97 -9.90 -0.06
CA LYS A 146 17.13 -9.05 -0.21
C LYS A 146 18.00 -9.59 -1.34
N GLY A 147 17.78 -9.13 -2.48
CA GLY A 147 18.66 -9.39 -3.60
C GLY A 147 17.92 -9.07 -4.88
N SER A 148 18.39 -8.09 -5.61
CA SER A 148 18.24 -8.06 -7.03
C SER A 148 18.44 -9.49 -7.52
N ARG A 149 17.47 -10.07 -8.22
CA ARG A 149 17.69 -11.30 -8.95
C ARG A 149 18.87 -11.02 -9.88
N THR A 150 20.06 -11.45 -9.49
CA THR A 150 21.16 -11.53 -10.43
C THR A 150 20.70 -12.46 -11.52
N VAL A 151 20.37 -11.91 -12.66
CA VAL A 151 19.99 -12.71 -13.83
C VAL A 151 21.25 -13.49 -14.18
N VAL A 152 21.23 -14.80 -13.84
CA VAL A 152 22.27 -15.72 -14.29
C VAL A 152 21.98 -15.99 -15.77
N GLY A 153 22.58 -15.18 -16.61
CA GLY A 153 22.43 -15.25 -18.06
C GLY A 153 23.25 -14.18 -18.75
N VAL A 154 23.47 -14.34 -20.05
CA VAL A 154 24.23 -13.39 -20.85
C VAL A 154 23.51 -12.03 -20.84
N GLN A 155 24.06 -11.07 -20.15
CA GLN A 155 23.61 -9.69 -20.26
C GLN A 155 24.06 -9.15 -21.62
N LYS A 156 23.11 -8.78 -22.50
CA LYS A 156 23.43 -7.98 -23.68
C LYS A 156 24.11 -6.70 -23.22
N LYS A 157 25.39 -6.53 -23.58
CA LYS A 157 26.08 -5.24 -23.39
C LYS A 157 25.22 -4.15 -24.04
N LYS A 158 24.84 -3.15 -23.23
CA LYS A 158 24.25 -1.94 -23.79
C LYS A 158 25.22 -1.38 -24.84
N PRO A 159 24.78 -1.06 -26.07
CA PRO A 159 25.67 -0.42 -27.03
C PRO A 159 26.17 0.88 -26.40
N GLU A 160 27.49 1.02 -26.30
CA GLU A 160 28.11 2.28 -25.90
C GLU A 160 27.68 3.33 -26.93
N ALA A 161 27.04 4.40 -26.47
CA ALA A 161 26.76 5.55 -27.32
C ALA A 161 28.11 6.04 -27.87
N SER A 162 28.31 5.88 -29.17
CA SER A 162 29.48 6.39 -29.88
C SER A 162 29.59 7.89 -29.61
N GLY A 163 30.55 8.26 -28.78
CA GLY A 163 30.84 9.64 -28.47
C GLY A 163 31.15 10.38 -29.76
N ALA A 164 30.32 11.35 -30.09
CA ALA A 164 30.62 12.32 -31.13
C ALA A 164 31.90 13.04 -30.75
N LYS A 165 32.99 12.85 -31.53
CA LYS A 165 34.18 13.65 -31.44
C LYS A 165 33.81 15.11 -31.74
N PRO A 166 34.24 16.09 -30.93
CA PRO A 166 34.13 17.48 -31.33
C PRO A 166 35.08 17.71 -32.49
N ALA A 167 34.59 18.24 -33.60
CA ALA A 167 35.38 18.74 -34.69
C ALA A 167 36.20 19.95 -34.16
N GLY A 168 37.52 19.79 -34.13
CA GLY A 168 38.42 20.90 -33.92
C GLY A 168 38.49 21.74 -35.18
N GLY A 169 38.39 23.03 -35.02
CA GLY A 169 38.78 24.05 -35.94
C GLY A 169 39.83 24.93 -35.30
#